data_311cf91c1d24e4d851b535c375313f9f
#
_entry.id   311cf91c1d24e4d851b535c375313f9f
#
_cell.length_a   1.000
_cell.length_b   1.000
_cell.length_c   1.000
_cell.angle_alpha   90.00
_cell.angle_beta   90.00
_cell.angle_gamma   90.00
#
_symmetry.space_group_name_H-M   'P 1'
#
loop_
_entity.id
_entity.type
_entity.pdbx_description
1 polymer ?
#
loop_
_entity_poly.entity_id
_entity_poly.type
_entity_poly.pdbx_seq_one_letter_code
_entity_poly.pdbx_strand_id
1 'polypeptide(L)'
;LPFFGRTLVGTTDTKCSQAGATAPSEDEKNYLIDYVKRWFPDLGDPDVGSCWAGGRPLLKPAGAEVNSSRVVREHEVETLDSGLISVMGGKWTTCRPMAIDTLQAVEAQLGSTLSDPSALPLIGADQDPKRTPALLQQQVRSLERLLPETSIRDQQRAPLQCRFGLDAAALVASWSESERAPLSDFIPVCRGELRHAISAEHACTATDVLARRCRLAMVDQDEAERLLPQVQALLQEAGVGDPKTPEGAGLNLSS
;
A
#
# COMPACT_ATOMS: atom_id res chain seq x y z
N LEU A 1 14.31 4.69 6.03
CA LEU A 1 13.37 5.69 5.53
C LEU A 1 12.34 6.04 6.61
N PRO A 2 11.97 7.32 6.80
CA PRO A 2 10.83 7.67 7.65
C PRO A 2 9.54 7.04 7.12
N PHE A 3 8.74 6.45 8.01
CA PHE A 3 7.51 5.77 7.64
C PHE A 3 6.49 5.86 8.78
N PHE A 4 5.47 6.71 8.67
CA PHE A 4 4.41 6.92 9.66
C PHE A 4 4.92 7.07 11.12
N GLY A 5 5.91 7.93 11.35
CA GLY A 5 6.50 8.17 12.67
C GLY A 5 7.49 7.10 13.16
N ARG A 6 7.74 6.07 12.38
CA ARG A 6 8.73 5.00 12.60
C ARG A 6 9.84 5.05 11.54
N THR A 7 10.76 4.12 11.59
CA THR A 7 11.82 3.95 10.60
C THR A 7 11.65 2.62 9.88
N LEU A 8 11.46 2.69 8.56
CA LEU A 8 11.46 1.51 7.69
C LEU A 8 12.90 1.14 7.35
N VAL A 9 13.28 -0.09 7.64
CA VAL A 9 14.57 -0.70 7.29
C VAL A 9 14.35 -1.83 6.29
N GLY A 10 15.10 -1.86 5.22
CA GLY A 10 15.06 -2.86 4.15
C GLY A 10 16.21 -2.64 3.16
N THR A 11 16.48 -3.60 2.37
CA THR A 11 15.69 -4.78 2.02
C THR A 11 16.59 -5.99 1.87
N THR A 12 16.04 -7.18 2.07
CA THR A 12 16.64 -8.44 1.64
C THR A 12 16.09 -8.84 0.27
N ASP A 13 16.75 -9.76 -0.41
CA ASP A 13 16.31 -10.35 -1.68
C ASP A 13 16.76 -11.79 -1.70
N THR A 14 15.91 -12.70 -1.23
CA THR A 14 16.20 -14.13 -1.09
C THR A 14 15.27 -14.94 -1.98
N LYS A 15 15.80 -16.02 -2.55
CA LYS A 15 15.00 -16.93 -3.34
C LYS A 15 14.09 -17.75 -2.40
N CYS A 16 12.80 -17.73 -2.65
CA CYS A 16 11.82 -18.48 -1.88
C CYS A 16 10.81 -19.20 -2.79
N SER A 17 10.05 -20.10 -2.20
CA SER A 17 8.85 -20.64 -2.84
C SER A 17 7.72 -19.61 -2.86
N GLN A 18 6.73 -19.80 -3.73
CA GLN A 18 5.56 -18.92 -3.76
C GLN A 18 4.86 -18.82 -2.40
N ALA A 19 4.75 -19.93 -1.67
CA ALA A 19 4.18 -19.94 -0.33
C ALA A 19 5.08 -19.24 0.70
N GLY A 20 6.41 -19.31 0.55
CA GLY A 20 7.38 -18.63 1.43
C GLY A 20 7.55 -17.14 1.17
N ALA A 21 6.96 -16.62 0.07
CA ALA A 21 7.04 -15.19 -0.26
C ALA A 21 6.19 -14.27 0.65
N THR A 22 5.52 -14.85 1.63
CA THR A 22 4.50 -14.15 2.42
C THR A 22 4.98 -13.66 3.77
N ALA A 23 6.12 -14.14 4.26
CA ALA A 23 6.68 -13.72 5.53
C ALA A 23 8.21 -13.67 5.46
N PRO A 24 8.87 -12.71 6.13
CA PRO A 24 10.31 -12.69 6.25
C PRO A 24 10.77 -13.83 7.15
N SER A 25 11.94 -14.41 6.84
CA SER A 25 12.60 -15.36 7.73
C SER A 25 13.29 -14.64 8.91
N GLU A 26 13.55 -15.36 9.99
CA GLU A 26 14.33 -14.81 11.11
C GLU A 26 15.74 -14.42 10.69
N ASP A 27 16.35 -15.15 9.76
CA ASP A 27 17.68 -14.81 9.22
C ASP A 27 17.67 -13.47 8.48
N GLU A 28 16.64 -13.19 7.70
CA GLU A 28 16.50 -11.89 7.00
C GLU A 28 16.28 -10.75 7.98
N LYS A 29 15.47 -10.95 9.00
CA LYS A 29 15.25 -9.98 10.07
C LYS A 29 16.54 -9.70 10.84
N ASN A 30 17.25 -10.74 11.27
CA ASN A 30 18.53 -10.61 11.99
C ASN A 30 19.59 -9.91 11.13
N TYR A 31 19.66 -10.26 9.84
CA TYR A 31 20.55 -9.57 8.90
C TYR A 31 20.33 -8.05 8.88
N LEU A 32 19.08 -7.60 8.79
CA LEU A 32 18.76 -6.18 8.80
C LEU A 32 19.05 -5.51 10.15
N ILE A 33 18.76 -6.19 11.26
CA ILE A 33 19.06 -5.71 12.62
C ILE A 33 20.57 -5.54 12.81
N ASP A 34 21.38 -6.49 12.36
CA ASP A 34 22.83 -6.44 12.46
C ASP A 34 23.40 -5.24 11.68
N TYR A 35 22.83 -4.93 10.51
CA TYR A 35 23.21 -3.71 9.79
C TYR A 35 22.84 -2.43 10.52
N VAL A 36 21.63 -2.37 11.13
CA VAL A 36 21.24 -1.22 11.96
C VAL A 36 22.23 -1.02 13.12
N LYS A 37 22.54 -2.07 13.87
CA LYS A 37 23.51 -2.02 14.98
C LYS A 37 24.91 -1.60 14.53
N ARG A 38 25.34 -2.07 13.37
CA ARG A 38 26.65 -1.74 12.79
C ARG A 38 26.77 -0.25 12.45
N TRP A 39 25.72 0.34 11.88
CA TRP A 39 25.73 1.73 11.44
C TRP A 39 25.30 2.72 12.52
N PHE A 40 24.56 2.25 13.51
CA PHE A 40 24.03 3.04 14.63
C PHE A 40 24.31 2.33 15.96
N PRO A 41 25.60 2.20 16.37
CA PRO A 41 25.99 1.42 17.54
C PRO A 41 25.39 1.94 18.86
N ASP A 42 25.13 3.24 18.92
CA ASP A 42 24.56 3.88 20.12
C ASP A 42 23.04 3.65 20.28
N LEU A 43 22.39 3.09 19.26
CA LEU A 43 20.93 2.81 19.30
C LEU A 43 20.58 1.63 20.22
N GLY A 44 21.52 0.72 20.47
CA GLY A 44 21.26 -0.53 21.19
C GLY A 44 20.44 -1.51 20.36
N ASP A 45 19.60 -2.30 21.02
CA ASP A 45 18.67 -3.22 20.36
C ASP A 45 17.45 -2.45 19.82
N PRO A 46 17.21 -2.48 18.51
CA PRO A 46 16.05 -1.79 17.95
C PRO A 46 14.75 -2.51 18.35
N ASP A 47 13.75 -1.74 18.73
CA ASP A 47 12.38 -2.21 18.90
C ASP A 47 11.73 -2.39 17.52
N VAL A 48 11.32 -3.61 17.20
CA VAL A 48 10.76 -3.97 15.88
C VAL A 48 9.24 -4.08 15.97
N GLY A 49 8.54 -3.03 15.57
CA GLY A 49 7.08 -2.98 15.62
C GLY A 49 6.37 -3.85 14.56
N SER A 50 7.02 -4.15 13.45
CA SER A 50 6.46 -5.02 12.40
C SER A 50 7.53 -5.52 11.43
N CYS A 51 7.28 -6.69 10.84
CA CYS A 51 8.06 -7.25 9.73
C CYS A 51 7.13 -7.79 8.67
N TRP A 52 7.47 -7.57 7.39
CA TRP A 52 6.72 -8.13 6.27
C TRP A 52 7.63 -8.44 5.09
N ALA A 53 7.14 -9.31 4.22
CA ALA A 53 7.77 -9.66 2.96
C ALA A 53 6.75 -9.68 1.83
N GLY A 54 7.23 -9.63 0.59
CA GLY A 54 6.42 -9.77 -0.61
C GLY A 54 7.20 -10.47 -1.71
N GLY A 55 6.53 -11.32 -2.49
CA GLY A 55 7.13 -12.01 -3.62
C GLY A 55 7.24 -11.10 -4.85
N ARG A 56 8.37 -11.17 -5.55
CA ARG A 56 8.54 -10.57 -6.87
C ARG A 56 8.35 -11.63 -7.94
N PRO A 57 7.30 -11.57 -8.77
CA PRO A 57 7.20 -12.43 -9.93
C PRO A 57 8.22 -11.96 -10.98
N LEU A 58 9.28 -12.75 -11.15
CA LEU A 58 10.32 -12.47 -12.15
C LEU A 58 10.10 -13.38 -13.37
N LEU A 59 10.16 -12.80 -14.57
CA LEU A 59 10.13 -13.56 -15.80
C LEU A 59 11.42 -14.37 -15.93
N LYS A 60 11.29 -15.69 -16.03
CA LYS A 60 12.41 -16.58 -16.26
C LYS A 60 12.38 -17.06 -17.71
N PRO A 61 13.44 -16.80 -18.52
CA PRO A 61 13.54 -17.39 -19.83
C PRO A 61 13.50 -18.92 -19.75
N ALA A 62 12.83 -19.54 -20.69
CA ALA A 62 12.74 -21.01 -20.74
C ALA A 62 14.14 -21.64 -20.79
N GLY A 63 14.43 -22.56 -19.89
CA GLY A 63 15.70 -23.29 -19.83
C GLY A 63 16.88 -22.59 -19.17
N ALA A 64 16.74 -21.39 -18.65
CA ALA A 64 17.84 -20.67 -17.97
C ALA A 64 17.83 -20.89 -16.46
N GLU A 65 18.95 -21.34 -15.87
CA GLU A 65 19.24 -21.10 -14.46
C GLU A 65 19.78 -19.67 -14.34
N VAL A 66 18.93 -18.73 -13.92
CA VAL A 66 19.32 -17.34 -13.80
C VAL A 66 19.35 -16.95 -12.33
N ASN A 67 20.44 -16.31 -11.92
CA ASN A 67 20.55 -15.69 -10.60
C ASN A 67 19.55 -14.52 -10.55
N SER A 68 18.75 -14.42 -9.49
CA SER A 68 17.65 -13.44 -9.34
C SER A 68 18.10 -11.99 -9.59
N SER A 69 19.36 -11.66 -9.27
CA SER A 69 19.94 -10.35 -9.51
C SER A 69 20.21 -9.99 -10.99
N ARG A 70 20.19 -10.99 -11.89
CA ARG A 70 20.41 -10.85 -13.33
C ARG A 70 19.14 -11.04 -14.17
N VAL A 71 18.01 -11.34 -13.55
CA VAL A 71 16.74 -11.48 -14.28
C VAL A 71 16.31 -10.12 -14.80
N VAL A 72 16.05 -10.06 -16.09
CA VAL A 72 15.56 -8.86 -16.75
C VAL A 72 14.22 -8.48 -16.14
N ARG A 73 14.12 -7.22 -15.67
CA ARG A 73 12.92 -6.66 -15.04
C ARG A 73 12.09 -5.88 -16.05
N GLU A 74 12.06 -6.36 -17.29
CA GLU A 74 11.19 -5.87 -18.35
C GLU A 74 9.85 -6.59 -18.27
N HIS A 75 8.84 -6.01 -18.89
CA HIS A 75 7.54 -6.65 -19.04
C HIS A 75 7.49 -7.36 -20.40
N GLU A 76 6.60 -8.31 -20.50
CA GLU A 76 6.28 -9.02 -21.72
C GLU A 76 4.77 -9.01 -21.93
N VAL A 77 4.36 -8.71 -23.16
CA VAL A 77 2.97 -8.76 -23.60
C VAL A 77 2.84 -9.90 -24.60
N GLU A 78 2.03 -10.90 -24.28
CA GLU A 78 1.79 -12.07 -25.08
C GLU A 78 0.33 -12.15 -25.49
N THR A 79 0.06 -12.43 -26.75
CA THR A 79 -1.28 -12.75 -27.24
C THR A 79 -1.37 -14.25 -27.48
N LEU A 80 -2.20 -14.94 -26.73
CA LEU A 80 -2.41 -16.37 -26.84
C LEU A 80 -3.34 -16.70 -28.03
N ASP A 81 -3.30 -17.94 -28.53
CA ASP A 81 -4.18 -18.41 -29.62
C ASP A 81 -5.68 -18.26 -29.29
N SER A 82 -6.04 -18.26 -28.02
CA SER A 82 -7.41 -18.01 -27.53
C SER A 82 -7.85 -16.54 -27.69
N GLY A 83 -6.94 -15.62 -28.06
CA GLY A 83 -7.19 -14.19 -28.06
C GLY A 83 -6.97 -13.52 -26.68
N LEU A 84 -6.56 -14.25 -25.65
CA LEU A 84 -6.21 -13.66 -24.36
C LEU A 84 -4.88 -12.92 -24.48
N ILE A 85 -4.86 -11.65 -24.05
CA ILE A 85 -3.65 -10.85 -23.96
C ILE A 85 -3.15 -10.92 -22.50
N SER A 86 -1.94 -11.41 -22.32
CA SER A 86 -1.28 -11.57 -21.02
C SER A 86 -0.15 -10.56 -20.89
N VAL A 87 -0.07 -9.88 -19.73
CA VAL A 87 1.01 -8.95 -19.38
C VAL A 87 1.74 -9.48 -18.16
N MET A 88 3.03 -9.69 -18.29
CA MET A 88 3.84 -10.31 -17.23
C MET A 88 5.08 -9.49 -16.93
N GLY A 89 5.60 -9.57 -15.70
CA GLY A 89 6.82 -8.87 -15.27
C GLY A 89 6.63 -7.37 -15.12
N GLY A 90 7.71 -6.61 -15.41
CA GLY A 90 7.72 -5.16 -15.31
C GLY A 90 7.94 -4.63 -13.89
N LYS A 91 7.70 -3.34 -13.71
CA LYS A 91 7.85 -2.60 -12.46
C LYS A 91 6.69 -1.64 -12.27
N TRP A 92 6.41 -1.29 -11.04
CA TRP A 92 5.42 -0.23 -10.75
C TRP A 92 5.75 1.09 -11.48
N THR A 93 7.03 1.45 -11.56
CA THR A 93 7.49 2.67 -12.24
C THR A 93 7.36 2.62 -13.76
N THR A 94 7.13 1.45 -14.35
CA THR A 94 6.93 1.24 -15.81
C THR A 94 5.49 0.90 -16.16
N CYS A 95 4.53 1.14 -15.28
CA CYS A 95 3.12 0.80 -15.51
C CYS A 95 2.54 1.47 -16.76
N ARG A 96 2.94 2.72 -17.08
CA ARG A 96 2.47 3.42 -18.28
C ARG A 96 3.01 2.80 -19.58
N PRO A 97 4.32 2.56 -19.78
CA PRO A 97 4.81 1.78 -20.92
C PRO A 97 4.13 0.42 -21.05
N MET A 98 3.98 -0.33 -19.94
CA MET A 98 3.27 -1.62 -19.94
C MET A 98 1.85 -1.49 -20.50
N ALA A 99 1.11 -0.48 -20.03
CA ALA A 99 -0.25 -0.22 -20.50
C ALA A 99 -0.29 0.14 -22.00
N ILE A 100 0.66 0.94 -22.49
CA ILE A 100 0.75 1.32 -23.90
C ILE A 100 1.01 0.10 -24.78
N ASP A 101 1.99 -0.72 -24.43
CA ASP A 101 2.33 -1.93 -25.18
C ASP A 101 1.17 -2.94 -25.19
N THR A 102 0.46 -3.05 -24.05
CA THR A 102 -0.76 -3.86 -23.97
C THR A 102 -1.87 -3.34 -24.88
N LEU A 103 -2.10 -2.02 -24.91
CA LEU A 103 -3.09 -1.41 -25.80
C LEU A 103 -2.76 -1.61 -27.26
N GLN A 104 -1.49 -1.58 -27.66
CA GLN A 104 -1.05 -1.90 -29.03
C GLN A 104 -1.40 -3.35 -29.41
N ALA A 105 -1.23 -4.30 -28.49
CA ALA A 105 -1.66 -5.68 -28.73
C ALA A 105 -3.18 -5.80 -28.89
N VAL A 106 -3.96 -5.03 -28.10
CA VAL A 106 -5.41 -4.94 -28.20
C VAL A 106 -5.83 -4.34 -29.56
N GLU A 107 -5.18 -3.26 -30.00
CA GLU A 107 -5.42 -2.63 -31.30
C GLU A 107 -5.21 -3.62 -32.45
N ALA A 108 -4.09 -4.34 -32.41
CA ALA A 108 -3.78 -5.36 -33.41
C ALA A 108 -4.86 -6.45 -33.49
N GLN A 109 -5.38 -6.87 -32.33
CA GLN A 109 -6.43 -7.90 -32.26
C GLN A 109 -7.80 -7.39 -32.70
N LEU A 110 -8.15 -6.14 -32.39
CA LEU A 110 -9.44 -5.54 -32.75
C LEU A 110 -9.45 -5.01 -34.18
N GLY A 111 -8.28 -4.85 -34.83
CA GLY A 111 -8.14 -4.23 -36.14
C GLY A 111 -8.54 -2.76 -36.16
N SER A 112 -8.46 -2.07 -35.05
CA SER A 112 -8.85 -0.67 -34.88
C SER A 112 -7.85 0.08 -34.02
N THR A 113 -7.55 1.33 -34.37
CA THR A 113 -6.70 2.19 -33.57
C THR A 113 -7.50 2.78 -32.40
N LEU A 114 -7.00 2.64 -31.18
CA LEU A 114 -7.54 3.29 -30.01
C LEU A 114 -7.10 4.77 -29.98
N SER A 115 -7.89 5.63 -29.33
CA SER A 115 -7.50 7.03 -29.17
C SER A 115 -6.23 7.14 -28.32
N ASP A 116 -5.36 8.10 -28.66
CA ASP A 116 -4.17 8.37 -27.86
C ASP A 116 -4.53 8.59 -26.38
N PRO A 117 -4.04 7.76 -25.47
CA PRO A 117 -4.35 7.88 -24.05
C PRO A 117 -3.63 9.12 -23.49
N SER A 118 -4.31 10.25 -23.50
CA SER A 118 -3.82 11.43 -22.79
C SER A 118 -3.61 11.11 -21.30
N ALA A 119 -2.56 11.67 -20.71
CA ALA A 119 -2.30 11.48 -19.29
C ALA A 119 -3.46 12.09 -18.48
N LEU A 120 -4.17 11.23 -17.75
CA LEU A 120 -5.16 11.69 -16.79
C LEU A 120 -4.44 12.09 -15.47
N PRO A 121 -4.91 13.13 -14.78
CA PRO A 121 -4.40 13.46 -13.46
C PRO A 121 -4.70 12.30 -12.49
N LEU A 122 -3.79 12.08 -11.55
CA LEU A 122 -4.06 11.13 -10.46
C LEU A 122 -5.20 11.68 -9.58
N ILE A 123 -5.98 10.77 -9.00
CA ILE A 123 -6.97 11.11 -7.95
C ILE A 123 -6.23 11.89 -6.84
N GLY A 124 -6.81 12.99 -6.41
CA GLY A 124 -6.18 13.87 -5.41
C GLY A 124 -5.08 14.79 -5.95
N ALA A 125 -4.87 14.87 -7.28
CA ALA A 125 -3.99 15.84 -7.91
C ALA A 125 -4.77 16.90 -8.69
N ASP A 126 -4.15 18.10 -8.87
CA ASP A 126 -4.68 19.13 -9.77
C ASP A 126 -4.47 18.73 -11.24
N GLN A 127 -5.27 19.28 -12.15
CA GLN A 127 -5.11 19.09 -13.60
C GLN A 127 -3.72 19.51 -14.08
N ASP A 128 -3.14 20.56 -13.47
CA ASP A 128 -1.73 20.88 -13.63
C ASP A 128 -0.95 20.34 -12.42
N PRO A 129 -0.16 19.26 -12.58
CA PRO A 129 0.56 18.62 -11.48
C PRO A 129 1.54 19.57 -10.77
N LYS A 130 2.00 20.63 -11.44
CA LYS A 130 2.91 21.64 -10.86
C LYS A 130 2.23 22.46 -9.78
N ARG A 131 0.90 22.58 -9.80
CA ARG A 131 0.12 23.33 -8.80
C ARG A 131 -0.18 22.49 -7.56
N THR A 132 -0.18 21.18 -7.67
CA THR A 132 -0.55 20.27 -6.57
C THR A 132 0.20 20.55 -5.26
N PRO A 133 1.53 20.74 -5.23
CA PRO A 133 2.24 21.02 -3.97
C PRO A 133 1.75 22.31 -3.26
N ALA A 134 1.53 23.38 -4.02
CA ALA A 134 1.05 24.65 -3.44
C ALA A 134 -0.39 24.53 -2.90
N LEU A 135 -1.24 23.79 -3.61
CA LEU A 135 -2.63 23.53 -3.20
C LEU A 135 -2.68 22.63 -1.96
N LEU A 136 -1.83 21.62 -1.86
CA LEU A 136 -1.69 20.80 -0.65
C LEU A 136 -1.27 21.64 0.56
N GLN A 137 -0.34 22.58 0.37
CA GLN A 137 0.06 23.49 1.43
C GLN A 137 -1.08 24.41 1.88
N GLN A 138 -1.90 24.90 0.96
CA GLN A 138 -3.10 25.70 1.30
C GLN A 138 -4.15 24.86 2.05
N GLN A 139 -4.28 23.58 1.70
CA GLN A 139 -5.24 22.66 2.32
C GLN A 139 -4.93 22.40 3.81
N VAL A 140 -3.68 22.55 4.26
CA VAL A 140 -3.23 22.32 5.65
C VAL A 140 -4.17 22.94 6.66
N ARG A 141 -4.48 24.23 6.50
CA ARG A 141 -5.37 24.97 7.42
C ARG A 141 -6.80 24.44 7.44
N SER A 142 -7.27 23.89 6.34
CA SER A 142 -8.60 23.29 6.26
C SER A 142 -8.64 21.99 7.05
N LEU A 143 -7.64 21.15 6.91
CA LEU A 143 -7.52 19.90 7.68
C LEU A 143 -7.32 20.16 9.18
N GLU A 144 -6.54 21.17 9.56
CA GLU A 144 -6.35 21.57 10.96
C GLU A 144 -7.66 21.98 11.65
N ARG A 145 -8.59 22.58 10.92
CA ARG A 145 -9.92 22.94 11.47
C ARG A 145 -10.87 21.76 11.56
N LEU A 146 -10.69 20.77 10.70
CA LEU A 146 -11.56 19.58 10.62
C LEU A 146 -11.16 18.49 11.59
N LEU A 147 -9.86 18.36 11.86
CA LEU A 147 -9.32 17.35 12.74
C LEU A 147 -9.42 17.78 14.20
N PRO A 148 -9.66 16.84 15.14
CA PRO A 148 -9.75 17.19 16.57
C PRO A 148 -8.42 17.74 17.09
N GLU A 149 -8.50 18.61 18.09
CA GLU A 149 -7.33 19.16 18.79
C GLU A 149 -6.71 18.11 19.70
N THR A 150 -5.82 17.31 19.16
CA THR A 150 -5.06 16.27 19.88
C THR A 150 -3.57 16.51 19.75
N SER A 151 -2.77 15.88 20.61
CA SER A 151 -1.30 15.92 20.54
C SER A 151 -0.73 15.31 19.25
N ILE A 152 -1.52 14.49 18.54
CA ILE A 152 -1.12 13.81 17.29
C ILE A 152 -1.81 14.39 16.05
N ARG A 153 -2.50 15.53 16.15
CA ARG A 153 -3.22 16.14 15.00
C ARG A 153 -2.33 16.35 13.77
N ASP A 154 -1.13 16.86 13.97
CA ASP A 154 -0.18 17.07 12.86
C ASP A 154 0.30 15.76 12.27
N GLN A 155 0.46 14.71 13.09
CA GLN A 155 0.78 13.37 12.66
C GLN A 155 -0.39 12.74 11.88
N GLN A 156 -1.63 13.07 12.18
CA GLN A 156 -2.81 12.61 11.46
C GLN A 156 -2.96 13.31 10.10
N ARG A 157 -2.67 14.59 10.03
CA ARG A 157 -2.82 15.41 8.81
C ARG A 157 -1.93 14.92 7.67
N ALA A 158 -0.65 14.71 7.93
CA ALA A 158 0.31 14.35 6.88
C ALA A 158 -0.03 13.01 6.18
N PRO A 159 -0.34 11.91 6.88
CA PRO A 159 -0.82 10.69 6.25
C PRO A 159 -2.09 10.86 5.42
N LEU A 160 -3.07 11.64 5.88
CA LEU A 160 -4.29 11.92 5.13
C LEU A 160 -3.99 12.61 3.80
N GLN A 161 -3.11 13.62 3.80
CA GLN A 161 -2.70 14.27 2.56
C GLN A 161 -1.88 13.35 1.65
N CYS A 162 -1.01 12.51 2.21
CA CYS A 162 -0.25 11.53 1.43
C CYS A 162 -1.13 10.48 0.76
N ARG A 163 -2.25 10.09 1.40
CA ARG A 163 -3.16 9.07 0.88
C ARG A 163 -4.18 9.65 -0.11
N PHE A 164 -4.75 10.79 0.20
CA PHE A 164 -5.91 11.34 -0.51
C PHE A 164 -5.61 12.61 -1.30
N GLY A 165 -4.40 13.16 -1.19
CA GLY A 165 -4.01 14.36 -1.92
C GLY A 165 -4.95 15.54 -1.65
N LEU A 166 -5.37 16.21 -2.70
CA LEU A 166 -6.29 17.38 -2.63
C LEU A 166 -7.70 17.00 -2.19
N ASP A 167 -8.08 15.72 -2.31
CA ASP A 167 -9.39 15.24 -1.88
C ASP A 167 -9.48 15.06 -0.36
N ALA A 168 -8.34 15.06 0.36
CA ALA A 168 -8.28 14.81 1.80
C ALA A 168 -9.23 15.70 2.61
N ALA A 169 -9.27 17.01 2.35
CA ALA A 169 -10.11 17.91 3.13
C ALA A 169 -11.61 17.67 2.91
N ALA A 170 -12.03 17.42 1.66
CA ALA A 170 -13.43 17.12 1.34
C ALA A 170 -13.85 15.77 1.96
N LEU A 171 -12.98 14.78 1.89
CA LEU A 171 -13.21 13.47 2.47
C LEU A 171 -13.35 13.56 3.99
N VAL A 172 -12.42 14.20 4.69
CA VAL A 172 -12.45 14.40 6.14
C VAL A 172 -13.68 15.21 6.56
N ALA A 173 -14.08 16.22 5.78
CA ALA A 173 -15.30 17.00 6.04
C ALA A 173 -16.58 16.13 5.99
N SER A 174 -16.59 15.09 5.18
CA SER A 174 -17.74 14.17 5.07
C SER A 174 -17.89 13.22 6.26
N TRP A 175 -16.88 13.09 7.11
CA TRP A 175 -16.89 12.25 8.30
C TRP A 175 -17.48 13.00 9.49
N SER A 176 -18.17 12.28 10.38
CA SER A 176 -18.60 12.83 11.67
C SER A 176 -17.40 13.15 12.58
N GLU A 177 -17.60 13.95 13.60
CA GLU A 177 -16.55 14.30 14.56
C GLU A 177 -15.95 13.04 15.22
N SER A 178 -16.76 12.08 15.61
CA SER A 178 -16.32 10.81 16.19
C SER A 178 -15.52 9.95 15.21
N GLU A 179 -15.78 10.07 13.89
CA GLU A 179 -15.03 9.35 12.87
C GLU A 179 -13.69 9.99 12.53
N ARG A 180 -13.51 11.27 12.82
CA ARG A 180 -12.25 11.99 12.65
C ARG A 180 -11.29 11.78 13.81
N ALA A 181 -11.80 11.36 14.97
CA ALA A 181 -10.97 11.10 16.13
C ALA A 181 -10.00 9.93 15.86
N PRO A 182 -8.71 10.05 16.24
CA PRO A 182 -7.75 8.97 16.09
C PRO A 182 -8.13 7.79 16.95
N LEU A 183 -7.95 6.58 16.44
CA LEU A 183 -8.20 5.32 17.14
C LEU A 183 -7.00 4.84 17.96
N SER A 184 -5.85 5.46 17.74
CA SER A 184 -4.58 5.16 18.38
C SER A 184 -3.90 6.46 18.81
N ASP A 185 -3.21 6.41 19.96
CA ASP A 185 -2.40 7.53 20.45
C ASP A 185 -1.04 7.63 19.73
N PHE A 186 -0.65 6.57 19.03
CA PHE A 186 0.66 6.45 18.40
C PHE A 186 0.58 6.60 16.88
N ILE A 187 -0.48 6.07 16.28
CA ILE A 187 -0.66 6.06 14.83
C ILE A 187 -1.98 6.74 14.49
N PRO A 188 -1.92 7.79 13.71
CA PRO A 188 -3.05 8.66 13.46
C PRO A 188 -4.02 8.09 12.42
N VAL A 189 -4.57 6.93 12.71
CA VAL A 189 -5.65 6.31 11.93
C VAL A 189 -6.98 6.60 12.63
N CYS A 190 -7.99 6.95 11.87
CA CYS A 190 -9.33 7.21 12.40
C CYS A 190 -10.39 6.26 11.79
N ARG A 191 -11.56 6.16 12.44
CA ARG A 191 -12.66 5.29 11.98
C ARG A 191 -13.13 5.64 10.55
N GLY A 192 -13.10 6.94 10.19
CA GLY A 192 -13.45 7.40 8.85
C GLY A 192 -12.55 6.81 7.76
N GLU A 193 -11.24 6.69 8.01
CA GLU A 193 -10.30 6.06 7.07
C GLU A 193 -10.58 4.56 6.90
N LEU A 194 -10.86 3.86 8.00
CA LEU A 194 -11.19 2.43 7.95
C LEU A 194 -12.47 2.18 7.13
N ARG A 195 -13.51 3.00 7.38
CA ARG A 195 -14.76 2.90 6.62
C ARG A 195 -14.58 3.27 5.15
N HIS A 196 -13.78 4.28 4.84
CA HIS A 196 -13.45 4.66 3.46
C HIS A 196 -12.73 3.52 2.74
N ALA A 197 -11.77 2.87 3.40
CA ALA A 197 -11.06 1.72 2.84
C ALA A 197 -12.03 0.59 2.41
N ILE A 198 -13.08 0.36 3.19
CA ILE A 198 -14.10 -0.66 2.88
C ILE A 198 -15.03 -0.19 1.76
N SER A 199 -15.59 1.02 1.89
CA SER A 199 -16.67 1.49 1.00
C SER A 199 -16.18 2.00 -0.36
N ALA A 200 -14.97 2.54 -0.45
CA ALA A 200 -14.44 3.20 -1.63
C ALA A 200 -13.17 2.55 -2.20
N GLU A 201 -12.38 1.88 -1.37
CA GLU A 201 -11.12 1.25 -1.78
C GLU A 201 -11.22 -0.28 -1.86
N HIS A 202 -12.44 -0.83 -1.82
CA HIS A 202 -12.74 -2.26 -1.98
C HIS A 202 -11.98 -3.20 -1.02
N ALA A 203 -11.73 -2.76 0.21
CA ALA A 203 -11.17 -3.65 1.22
C ALA A 203 -12.23 -4.67 1.66
N CYS A 204 -11.91 -5.97 1.54
CA CYS A 204 -12.81 -7.08 1.83
C CYS A 204 -12.44 -7.83 3.11
N THR A 205 -11.23 -7.66 3.60
CA THR A 205 -10.70 -8.32 4.80
C THR A 205 -10.10 -7.31 5.77
N ALA A 206 -9.95 -7.69 7.03
CA ALA A 206 -9.27 -6.86 8.02
C ALA A 206 -7.80 -6.60 7.63
N THR A 207 -7.14 -7.56 7.00
CA THR A 207 -5.79 -7.39 6.46
C THR A 207 -5.77 -6.35 5.34
N ASP A 208 -6.78 -6.31 4.45
CA ASP A 208 -6.86 -5.26 3.44
C ASP A 208 -6.91 -3.88 4.08
N VAL A 209 -7.76 -3.70 5.10
CA VAL A 209 -7.89 -2.43 5.79
C VAL A 209 -6.60 -2.06 6.52
N LEU A 210 -6.12 -2.93 7.42
CA LEU A 210 -5.05 -2.61 8.38
C LEU A 210 -3.65 -2.67 7.76
N ALA A 211 -3.39 -3.57 6.81
CA ALA A 211 -2.08 -3.71 6.18
C ALA A 211 -1.98 -3.00 4.83
N ARG A 212 -2.97 -3.15 3.95
CA ARG A 212 -2.88 -2.74 2.55
C ARG A 212 -3.43 -1.33 2.29
N ARG A 213 -4.34 -0.81 3.13
CA ARG A 213 -4.92 0.53 2.98
C ARG A 213 -4.35 1.50 3.99
N CYS A 214 -4.67 1.41 5.26
CA CYS A 214 -4.13 2.33 6.27
C CYS A 214 -2.68 2.04 6.68
N ARG A 215 -2.17 0.85 6.37
CA ARG A 215 -0.79 0.39 6.63
C ARG A 215 -0.38 0.35 8.10
N LEU A 216 -1.34 0.38 9.01
CA LEU A 216 -1.06 0.31 10.44
C LEU A 216 -0.27 -0.95 10.80
N ALA A 217 -0.68 -2.11 10.29
CA ALA A 217 -0.01 -3.37 10.56
C ALA A 217 1.45 -3.44 10.03
N MET A 218 1.80 -2.57 9.08
CA MET A 218 3.19 -2.43 8.60
C MET A 218 4.04 -1.52 9.49
N VAL A 219 3.42 -0.80 10.41
CA VAL A 219 4.09 0.16 11.30
C VAL A 219 4.15 -0.38 12.72
N ASP A 220 3.04 -0.93 13.18
CA ASP A 220 2.85 -1.46 14.52
C ASP A 220 1.82 -2.59 14.48
N GLN A 221 2.29 -3.83 14.57
CA GLN A 221 1.45 -5.00 14.44
C GLN A 221 0.53 -5.17 15.66
N ASP A 222 1.05 -4.93 16.87
CA ASP A 222 0.28 -5.07 18.11
C ASP A 222 -0.91 -4.10 18.12
N GLU A 223 -0.68 -2.86 17.67
CA GLU A 223 -1.71 -1.85 17.57
C GLU A 223 -2.75 -2.19 16.50
N ALA A 224 -2.32 -2.76 15.39
CA ALA A 224 -3.23 -3.25 14.36
C ALA A 224 -4.09 -4.43 14.86
N GLU A 225 -3.53 -5.34 15.62
CA GLU A 225 -4.26 -6.44 16.26
C GLU A 225 -5.27 -5.93 17.28
N ARG A 226 -4.91 -4.88 18.05
CA ARG A 226 -5.85 -4.21 18.96
C ARG A 226 -7.08 -3.64 18.25
N LEU A 227 -6.91 -3.12 17.04
CA LEU A 227 -8.01 -2.56 16.23
C LEU A 227 -8.78 -3.61 15.42
N LEU A 228 -8.30 -4.84 15.35
CA LEU A 228 -8.90 -5.91 14.55
C LEU A 228 -10.40 -6.10 14.82
N PRO A 229 -10.91 -6.16 16.08
CA PRO A 229 -12.34 -6.33 16.34
C PRO A 229 -13.19 -5.17 15.77
N GLN A 230 -12.68 -3.95 15.82
CA GLN A 230 -13.39 -2.77 15.29
C GLN A 230 -13.49 -2.83 13.76
N VAL A 231 -12.42 -3.27 13.08
CA VAL A 231 -12.42 -3.43 11.61
C VAL A 231 -13.36 -4.54 11.19
N GLN A 232 -13.38 -5.67 11.92
CA GLN A 232 -14.30 -6.77 11.65
C GLN A 232 -15.77 -6.32 11.79
N ALA A 233 -16.10 -5.54 12.81
CA ALA A 233 -17.44 -4.97 12.96
C ALA A 233 -17.81 -4.05 11.78
N LEU A 234 -16.88 -3.20 11.30
CA LEU A 234 -17.11 -2.34 10.14
C LEU A 234 -17.34 -3.13 8.84
N LEU A 235 -16.60 -4.22 8.63
CA LEU A 235 -16.79 -5.11 7.49
C LEU A 235 -18.16 -5.77 7.53
N GLN A 236 -18.59 -6.24 8.71
CA GLN A 236 -19.93 -6.81 8.90
C GLN A 236 -21.04 -5.76 8.67
N GLU A 237 -20.91 -4.54 9.21
CA GLU A 237 -21.83 -3.43 8.98
C GLU A 237 -21.97 -3.11 7.48
N ALA A 238 -20.88 -3.21 6.72
CA ALA A 238 -20.86 -2.98 5.28
C ALA A 238 -21.39 -4.17 4.44
N GLY A 239 -21.72 -5.29 5.07
CA GLY A 239 -22.08 -6.52 4.38
C GLY A 239 -20.94 -7.13 3.57
N VAL A 240 -19.70 -6.75 3.90
CA VAL A 240 -18.47 -7.23 3.27
C VAL A 240 -17.75 -8.10 4.28
N GLY A 241 -17.27 -9.23 3.85
CA GLY A 241 -16.48 -10.12 4.70
C GLY A 241 -16.46 -11.52 4.13
N ASP A 242 -15.36 -12.20 4.28
CA ASP A 242 -15.26 -13.60 3.95
C ASP A 242 -15.88 -14.42 5.11
N PRO A 243 -17.02 -15.09 4.88
CA PRO A 243 -17.62 -15.98 5.89
C PRO A 243 -16.72 -17.14 6.29
N LYS A 244 -15.58 -17.31 5.62
CA LYS A 244 -14.60 -18.35 5.86
C LYS A 244 -13.38 -17.89 6.67
N THR A 245 -13.27 -16.60 7.00
CA THR A 245 -12.21 -16.16 7.92
C THR A 245 -12.59 -16.58 9.33
N PRO A 246 -11.89 -17.54 9.96
CA PRO A 246 -12.25 -17.97 11.32
C PRO A 246 -12.19 -16.78 12.29
N GLU A 247 -13.15 -16.69 13.19
CA GLU A 247 -13.04 -15.81 14.35
C GLU A 247 -11.72 -16.14 15.07
N GLY A 248 -10.84 -15.13 15.19
CA GLY A 248 -9.54 -15.30 15.82
C GLY A 248 -8.34 -15.54 14.88
N ALA A 249 -8.52 -15.51 13.56
CA ALA A 249 -7.39 -15.45 12.65
C ALA A 249 -6.69 -14.10 12.80
N GLY A 250 -5.42 -14.13 13.22
CA GLY A 250 -4.56 -12.94 13.30
C GLY A 250 -4.36 -12.28 11.92
N LEU A 251 -3.78 -11.08 11.93
CA LEU A 251 -3.48 -10.35 10.70
C LEU A 251 -2.44 -11.11 9.86
N ASN A 252 -2.81 -11.40 8.62
CA ASN A 252 -1.88 -11.95 7.65
C ASN A 252 -1.21 -10.79 6.87
N LEU A 253 0.04 -10.47 7.21
CA LEU A 253 0.81 -9.41 6.55
C LEU A 253 1.42 -9.86 5.21
N SER A 254 1.11 -11.06 4.75
CA SER A 254 1.52 -11.53 3.44
C SER A 254 0.79 -10.78 2.33
N SER A 255 1.51 -10.26 1.40
CA SER A 255 1.03 -9.53 0.22
C SER A 255 1.25 -10.34 -1.06
#